data_a46a31e882831ad78c8e9fd55b10e64d
#
_entry.id   a46a31e882831ad78c8e9fd55b10e64d
#
_cell.length_a   1.000
_cell.length_b   1.000
_cell.length_c   1.000
_cell.angle_alpha   90.00
_cell.angle_beta   90.00
_cell.angle_gamma   90.00
#
_symmetry.space_group_name_H-M   'P 1'
#
loop_
_entity.id
_entity.type
_entity.pdbx_description
1 polymer ?
#
loop_
_entity_poly.entity_id
_entity_poly.type
_entity_poly.pdbx_seq_one_letter_code
_entity_poly.pdbx_strand_id
1 'polypeptide(L)'
;MKNWNEQIRPTTGAEIVGNSEFVEAFNEWAATDNYPSALLLVGPAGTGKSSAANAIIHTMLGKWNNDMNVMWTNASDDRGIDHIRNEVKQFSRLSGVGTNRKIVVLDEADGLTGPSQDSLKGIMEKYASRVLFILTANHPEKIKAPLKSRCTTFIFNRVSSQEGVKHLMRLTESCGAPAEWEQHYESVMDYTNGDLRAAVNLLEATPKKPNALNNYIIDTSEDDWWDDLYKDEYNSVRESLHKSLDSHGNRLAMMNQFHRTVKGQFDSSPDTAYSVIAV
;
A
#
# COMPACT_ATOMS: atom_id res chain seq x y z
N MET A 1 -19.63 -13.29 1.00
CA MET A 1 -19.40 -12.05 0.19
C MET A 1 -17.90 -11.78 0.17
N LYS A 2 -17.32 -11.41 -0.97
CA LYS A 2 -15.94 -10.89 -0.98
C LYS A 2 -15.97 -9.52 -0.30
N ASN A 3 -14.95 -9.20 0.51
CA ASN A 3 -14.80 -7.85 1.06
C ASN A 3 -14.49 -6.86 -0.07
N TRP A 4 -14.66 -5.57 0.19
CA TRP A 4 -14.50 -4.55 -0.85
C TRP A 4 -13.06 -4.50 -1.40
N ASN A 5 -12.05 -4.67 -0.56
CA ASN A 5 -10.66 -4.74 -1.02
C ASN A 5 -10.42 -5.83 -2.07
N GLU A 6 -11.08 -7.00 -1.92
CA GLU A 6 -10.95 -8.08 -2.88
C GLU A 6 -11.82 -7.86 -4.14
N GLN A 7 -12.92 -7.11 -4.05
CA GLN A 7 -13.76 -6.80 -5.20
C GLN A 7 -13.09 -5.82 -6.17
N ILE A 8 -12.42 -4.80 -5.63
CA ILE A 8 -11.74 -3.76 -6.43
C ILE A 8 -10.24 -4.04 -6.62
N ARG A 9 -9.75 -5.23 -6.24
CA ARG A 9 -8.35 -5.57 -6.33
C ARG A 9 -7.87 -5.53 -7.78
N PRO A 10 -6.81 -4.76 -8.10
CA PRO A 10 -6.28 -4.66 -9.44
C PRO A 10 -5.94 -6.01 -10.06
N THR A 11 -6.33 -6.19 -11.32
CA THR A 11 -6.00 -7.34 -12.17
C THR A 11 -5.13 -6.97 -13.37
N THR A 12 -5.03 -5.67 -13.66
CA THR A 12 -4.22 -5.11 -14.74
C THR A 12 -3.37 -3.95 -14.24
N GLY A 13 -2.32 -3.59 -14.99
CA GLY A 13 -1.46 -2.44 -14.67
C GLY A 13 -2.23 -1.11 -14.65
N ALA A 14 -3.21 -0.94 -15.54
CA ALA A 14 -4.03 0.28 -15.63
C ALA A 14 -4.90 0.52 -14.38
N GLU A 15 -5.13 -0.52 -13.60
CA GLU A 15 -5.92 -0.44 -12.37
C GLU A 15 -5.09 -0.11 -11.13
N ILE A 16 -3.78 -0.18 -11.24
CA ILE A 16 -2.87 0.19 -10.14
C ILE A 16 -2.85 1.71 -10.02
N VAL A 17 -3.02 2.21 -8.80
CA VAL A 17 -3.04 3.64 -8.50
C VAL A 17 -1.72 4.04 -7.87
N GLY A 18 -1.16 5.17 -8.29
CA GLY A 18 0.16 5.62 -7.88
C GLY A 18 1.29 4.73 -8.42
N ASN A 19 2.48 4.87 -7.86
CA ASN A 19 3.64 4.04 -8.18
C ASN A 19 3.95 3.96 -9.69
N SER A 20 3.96 5.11 -10.37
CA SER A 20 4.07 5.25 -11.84
C SER A 20 5.27 4.52 -12.43
N GLU A 21 6.44 4.58 -11.76
CA GLU A 21 7.66 3.87 -12.19
C GLU A 21 7.42 2.35 -12.31
N PHE A 22 6.73 1.75 -11.33
CA PHE A 22 6.37 0.34 -11.40
C PHE A 22 5.36 0.06 -12.51
N VAL A 23 4.33 0.92 -12.65
CA VAL A 23 3.28 0.75 -13.66
C VAL A 23 3.88 0.83 -15.08
N GLU A 24 4.78 1.76 -15.34
CA GLU A 24 5.48 1.90 -16.60
C GLU A 24 6.30 0.64 -16.93
N ALA A 25 7.13 0.19 -15.99
CA ALA A 25 7.92 -1.03 -16.15
C ALA A 25 7.02 -2.26 -16.35
N PHE A 26 5.95 -2.39 -15.59
CA PHE A 26 5.00 -3.49 -15.73
C PHE A 26 4.31 -3.53 -17.10
N ASN A 27 3.90 -2.37 -17.62
CA ASN A 27 3.30 -2.27 -18.94
C ASN A 27 4.30 -2.66 -20.05
N GLU A 28 5.57 -2.29 -19.92
CA GLU A 28 6.64 -2.71 -20.83
C GLU A 28 6.83 -4.23 -20.80
N TRP A 29 6.91 -4.84 -19.62
CA TRP A 29 7.04 -6.29 -19.48
C TRP A 29 5.84 -7.03 -20.07
N ALA A 30 4.63 -6.52 -19.84
CA ALA A 30 3.41 -7.11 -20.38
C ALA A 30 3.35 -7.02 -21.91
N ALA A 31 3.82 -5.92 -22.50
CA ALA A 31 3.87 -5.73 -23.95
C ALA A 31 4.93 -6.59 -24.63
N THR A 32 6.07 -6.85 -23.97
CA THR A 32 7.22 -7.57 -24.51
C THR A 32 7.29 -9.04 -24.08
N ASP A 33 6.43 -9.48 -23.16
CA ASP A 33 6.50 -10.76 -22.43
C ASP A 33 7.88 -11.02 -21.79
N ASN A 34 8.58 -9.95 -21.43
CA ASN A 34 9.93 -10.01 -20.87
C ASN A 34 9.96 -9.55 -19.41
N TYR A 35 9.48 -10.40 -18.51
CA TYR A 35 9.47 -10.14 -17.08
C TYR A 35 10.83 -10.43 -16.45
N PRO A 36 11.27 -9.67 -15.44
CA PRO A 36 12.44 -10.00 -14.64
C PRO A 36 12.24 -11.34 -13.93
N SER A 37 13.32 -12.02 -13.57
CA SER A 37 13.25 -13.29 -12.85
C SER A 37 12.84 -13.15 -11.40
N ALA A 38 13.08 -11.98 -10.81
CA ALA A 38 12.70 -11.69 -9.43
C ALA A 38 12.41 -10.20 -9.22
N LEU A 39 11.35 -9.93 -8.46
CA LEU A 39 10.89 -8.61 -8.05
C LEU A 39 10.93 -8.50 -6.53
N LEU A 40 11.28 -7.34 -6.02
CA LEU A 40 11.14 -6.97 -4.62
C LEU A 40 10.35 -5.66 -4.54
N LEU A 41 9.12 -5.75 -4.03
CA LEU A 41 8.20 -4.64 -3.85
C LEU A 41 8.27 -4.18 -2.40
N VAL A 42 8.82 -3.01 -2.13
CA VAL A 42 9.07 -2.51 -0.77
C VAL A 42 8.24 -1.26 -0.50
N GLY A 43 7.80 -1.08 0.74
CA GLY A 43 7.08 0.11 1.17
C GLY A 43 6.09 -0.16 2.29
N PRO A 44 5.43 0.87 2.84
CA PRO A 44 4.48 0.72 3.94
C PRO A 44 3.30 -0.21 3.60
N ALA A 45 2.60 -0.68 4.63
CA ALA A 45 1.34 -1.42 4.44
C ALA A 45 0.30 -0.55 3.70
N GLY A 46 -0.60 -1.19 2.95
CA GLY A 46 -1.70 -0.51 2.26
C GLY A 46 -1.32 0.26 0.99
N THR A 47 -0.05 0.20 0.52
CA THR A 47 0.43 0.91 -0.69
C THR A 47 0.24 0.15 -2.00
N GLY A 48 -0.37 -1.04 -1.97
CA GLY A 48 -0.69 -1.80 -3.19
C GLY A 48 0.33 -2.85 -3.63
N LYS A 49 1.37 -3.19 -2.84
CA LYS A 49 2.38 -4.20 -3.18
C LYS A 49 1.78 -5.57 -3.57
N SER A 50 0.94 -6.12 -2.70
CA SER A 50 0.28 -7.43 -2.96
C SER A 50 -0.74 -7.33 -4.10
N SER A 51 -1.34 -6.15 -4.32
CA SER A 51 -2.22 -5.89 -5.48
C SER A 51 -1.43 -5.85 -6.79
N ALA A 52 -0.24 -5.28 -6.79
CA ALA A 52 0.67 -5.29 -7.93
C ALA A 52 1.11 -6.73 -8.29
N ALA A 53 1.46 -7.54 -7.28
CA ALA A 53 1.74 -8.96 -7.51
C ALA A 53 0.54 -9.70 -8.15
N ASN A 54 -0.68 -9.42 -7.68
CA ASN A 54 -1.90 -9.99 -8.25
C ASN A 54 -2.11 -9.57 -9.73
N ALA A 55 -1.91 -8.29 -10.05
CA ALA A 55 -2.02 -7.79 -11.42
C ALA A 55 -1.00 -8.47 -12.36
N ILE A 56 0.25 -8.68 -11.91
CA ILE A 56 1.26 -9.44 -12.68
C ILE A 56 0.78 -10.87 -12.94
N ILE A 57 0.26 -11.56 -11.92
CA ILE A 57 -0.25 -12.94 -12.05
C ILE A 57 -1.36 -13.02 -13.10
N HIS A 58 -2.34 -12.12 -12.99
CA HIS A 58 -3.47 -12.10 -13.93
C HIS A 58 -3.03 -11.78 -15.36
N THR A 59 -2.16 -10.81 -15.54
CA THR A 59 -1.67 -10.40 -16.87
C THR A 59 -0.79 -11.48 -17.49
N MET A 60 0.15 -12.06 -16.72
CA MET A 60 1.13 -13.02 -17.22
C MET A 60 0.54 -14.42 -17.47
N LEU A 61 -0.37 -14.88 -16.62
CA LEU A 61 -0.90 -16.23 -16.67
C LEU A 61 -2.31 -16.32 -17.27
N GLY A 62 -3.12 -15.25 -17.18
CA GLY A 62 -4.49 -15.23 -17.71
C GLY A 62 -5.30 -16.43 -17.24
N LYS A 63 -5.79 -17.25 -18.18
CA LYS A 63 -6.55 -18.48 -17.89
C LYS A 63 -5.76 -19.58 -17.17
N TRP A 64 -4.44 -19.47 -17.13
CA TRP A 64 -3.55 -20.40 -16.44
C TRP A 64 -3.22 -20.01 -14.99
N ASN A 65 -3.88 -18.98 -14.47
CA ASN A 65 -3.80 -18.58 -13.08
C ASN A 65 -4.53 -19.60 -12.19
N ASN A 66 -3.77 -20.52 -11.63
CA ASN A 66 -4.24 -21.59 -10.74
C ASN A 66 -3.13 -22.07 -9.81
N ASP A 67 -3.47 -22.89 -8.81
CA ASP A 67 -2.54 -23.36 -7.77
C ASP A 67 -1.37 -24.21 -8.31
N MET A 68 -1.46 -24.71 -9.54
CA MET A 68 -0.35 -25.44 -10.19
C MET A 68 0.71 -24.49 -10.74
N ASN A 69 0.34 -23.25 -11.05
CA ASN A 69 1.21 -22.24 -11.67
C ASN A 69 1.54 -21.08 -10.75
N VAL A 70 0.75 -20.88 -9.70
CA VAL A 70 0.95 -19.79 -8.71
C VAL A 70 1.05 -20.39 -7.33
N MET A 71 2.12 -20.04 -6.63
CA MET A 71 2.27 -20.27 -5.20
C MET A 71 2.27 -18.91 -4.51
N TRP A 72 1.30 -18.69 -3.63
CA TRP A 72 1.24 -17.49 -2.80
C TRP A 72 1.33 -17.91 -1.33
N THR A 73 2.36 -17.46 -0.65
CA THR A 73 2.57 -17.76 0.76
C THR A 73 2.99 -16.51 1.53
N ASN A 74 2.53 -16.41 2.78
CA ASN A 74 3.03 -15.39 3.69
C ASN A 74 4.32 -15.92 4.33
N ALA A 75 5.39 -15.16 4.18
CA ALA A 75 6.70 -15.54 4.67
C ALA A 75 6.87 -15.33 6.20
N SER A 76 5.90 -14.64 6.83
CA SER A 76 5.84 -14.44 8.28
C SER A 76 5.08 -15.55 9.04
N ASP A 77 4.43 -16.49 8.31
CA ASP A 77 3.72 -17.60 8.95
C ASP A 77 4.67 -18.51 9.75
N ASP A 78 4.29 -18.83 10.98
CA ASP A 78 5.06 -19.63 11.97
C ASP A 78 5.29 -21.11 11.58
N ARG A 79 5.00 -21.51 10.34
CA ARG A 79 5.12 -22.91 9.86
C ARG A 79 6.55 -23.43 9.79
N GLY A 80 7.52 -22.64 10.25
CA GLY A 80 8.93 -23.02 10.31
C GLY A 80 9.70 -22.81 9.00
N ILE A 81 10.95 -22.42 9.17
CA ILE A 81 11.90 -22.04 8.10
C ILE A 81 12.05 -23.09 7.03
N ASP A 82 12.10 -24.36 7.44
CA ASP A 82 12.29 -25.49 6.54
C ASP A 82 11.04 -25.82 5.71
N HIS A 83 9.87 -25.46 6.19
CA HIS A 83 8.61 -25.69 5.49
C HIS A 83 8.51 -24.81 4.23
N ILE A 84 8.60 -23.49 4.39
CA ILE A 84 8.55 -22.53 3.27
C ILE A 84 9.66 -22.85 2.25
N ARG A 85 10.87 -23.12 2.71
CA ARG A 85 11.99 -23.50 1.83
C ARG A 85 11.68 -24.75 1.02
N ASN A 86 11.16 -25.79 1.65
CA ASN A 86 10.86 -27.06 0.98
C ASN A 86 9.69 -26.93 0.03
N GLU A 87 8.63 -26.21 0.39
CA GLU A 87 7.48 -25.94 -0.47
C GLU A 87 7.86 -25.14 -1.72
N VAL A 88 8.58 -24.01 -1.55
CA VAL A 88 9.05 -23.19 -2.67
C VAL A 88 9.94 -23.99 -3.60
N LYS A 89 10.86 -24.81 -3.04
CA LYS A 89 11.75 -25.69 -3.83
C LYS A 89 10.96 -26.76 -4.58
N GLN A 90 9.99 -27.39 -3.92
CA GLN A 90 9.15 -28.43 -4.52
C GLN A 90 8.29 -27.85 -5.65
N PHE A 91 7.61 -26.74 -5.38
CA PHE A 91 6.82 -26.03 -6.38
C PHE A 91 7.66 -25.60 -7.59
N SER A 92 8.86 -25.04 -7.35
CA SER A 92 9.75 -24.59 -8.42
C SER A 92 10.34 -25.73 -9.26
N ARG A 93 10.39 -26.95 -8.76
CA ARG A 93 10.88 -28.13 -9.50
C ARG A 93 9.89 -28.63 -10.55
N LEU A 94 8.61 -28.47 -10.30
CA LEU A 94 7.54 -28.94 -11.17
C LEU A 94 7.38 -27.99 -12.36
N SER A 95 7.09 -28.52 -13.54
CA SER A 95 6.73 -27.71 -14.70
C SER A 95 5.36 -27.08 -14.53
N GLY A 96 5.14 -25.94 -15.17
CA GLY A 96 3.82 -25.31 -15.22
C GLY A 96 2.83 -26.15 -16.03
N VAL A 97 1.54 -25.95 -15.79
CA VAL A 97 0.45 -26.59 -16.51
C VAL A 97 -0.14 -25.61 -17.51
N GLY A 98 0.00 -25.91 -18.80
CA GLY A 98 -0.47 -25.03 -19.88
C GLY A 98 0.38 -23.78 -20.12
N THR A 99 1.44 -23.59 -19.35
CA THR A 99 2.39 -22.48 -19.46
C THR A 99 3.80 -22.95 -19.10
N ASN A 100 4.80 -22.29 -19.69
CA ASN A 100 6.21 -22.55 -19.36
C ASN A 100 6.68 -21.74 -18.14
N ARG A 101 5.84 -20.88 -17.58
CA ARG A 101 6.17 -19.98 -16.48
C ARG A 101 5.33 -20.25 -15.26
N LYS A 102 5.94 -20.09 -14.11
CA LYS A 102 5.29 -20.18 -12.80
C LYS A 102 5.61 -18.91 -12.00
N ILE A 103 4.78 -18.61 -11.02
CA ILE A 103 4.98 -17.47 -10.15
C ILE A 103 4.99 -17.94 -8.70
N VAL A 104 5.98 -17.47 -7.94
CA VAL A 104 6.05 -17.63 -6.48
C VAL A 104 5.98 -16.24 -5.86
N VAL A 105 4.93 -16.00 -5.08
CA VAL A 105 4.77 -14.78 -4.28
C VAL A 105 5.09 -15.11 -2.83
N LEU A 106 6.07 -14.38 -2.29
CA LEU A 106 6.44 -14.40 -0.88
C LEU A 106 6.01 -13.07 -0.27
N ASP A 107 4.82 -13.05 0.30
CA ASP A 107 4.29 -11.86 0.97
C ASP A 107 4.95 -11.71 2.35
N GLU A 108 5.27 -10.47 2.76
CA GLU A 108 5.98 -10.16 4.00
C GLU A 108 7.33 -10.86 4.14
N ALA A 109 8.13 -10.85 3.07
CA ALA A 109 9.45 -11.51 3.04
C ALA A 109 10.45 -10.98 4.07
N ASP A 110 10.19 -9.80 4.65
CA ASP A 110 10.92 -9.25 5.80
C ASP A 110 10.69 -10.04 7.11
N GLY A 111 9.72 -10.97 7.14
CA GLY A 111 9.55 -11.95 8.19
C GLY A 111 10.49 -13.17 8.07
N LEU A 112 11.13 -13.37 6.90
CA LEU A 112 12.06 -14.47 6.70
C LEU A 112 13.31 -14.34 7.59
N THR A 113 13.71 -15.44 8.23
CA THR A 113 14.97 -15.47 8.96
C THR A 113 16.18 -15.42 8.03
N GLY A 114 17.35 -15.09 8.57
CA GLY A 114 18.59 -15.02 7.80
C GLY A 114 18.91 -16.29 7.00
N PRO A 115 18.87 -17.50 7.62
CA PRO A 115 19.09 -18.77 6.91
C PRO A 115 18.06 -19.04 5.81
N SER A 116 16.79 -18.64 6.01
CA SER A 116 15.74 -18.78 4.99
C SER A 116 16.02 -17.91 3.77
N GLN A 117 16.44 -16.67 3.98
CA GLN A 117 16.83 -15.76 2.90
C GLN A 117 18.03 -16.30 2.10
N ASP A 118 19.03 -16.87 2.78
CA ASP A 118 20.20 -17.48 2.12
C ASP A 118 19.81 -18.70 1.28
N SER A 119 18.88 -19.51 1.76
CA SER A 119 18.35 -20.67 1.03
C SER A 119 17.50 -20.24 -0.19
N LEU A 120 16.65 -19.22 -0.01
CA LEU A 120 15.79 -18.68 -1.07
C LEU A 120 16.62 -18.15 -2.22
N LYS A 121 17.71 -17.45 -1.93
CA LYS A 121 18.67 -16.99 -2.95
C LYS A 121 19.10 -18.11 -3.90
N GLY A 122 19.51 -19.28 -3.35
CA GLY A 122 19.93 -20.40 -4.17
C GLY A 122 18.78 -21.03 -5.00
N ILE A 123 17.56 -21.00 -4.49
CA ILE A 123 16.36 -21.46 -5.21
C ILE A 123 16.06 -20.50 -6.37
N MET A 124 16.08 -19.20 -6.13
CA MET A 124 15.82 -18.17 -7.13
C MET A 124 16.83 -18.28 -8.29
N GLU A 125 18.13 -18.38 -7.99
CA GLU A 125 19.15 -18.58 -9.02
C GLU A 125 18.93 -19.83 -9.87
N LYS A 126 18.58 -20.93 -9.22
CA LYS A 126 18.40 -22.22 -9.90
C LYS A 126 17.19 -22.26 -10.83
N TYR A 127 16.11 -21.53 -10.50
CA TYR A 127 14.84 -21.60 -11.21
C TYR A 127 14.46 -20.31 -11.94
N ALA A 128 15.36 -19.33 -12.03
CA ALA A 128 15.16 -18.04 -12.67
C ALA A 128 14.60 -18.09 -14.11
N SER A 129 14.92 -19.15 -14.87
CA SER A 129 14.49 -19.27 -16.27
C SER A 129 12.99 -19.64 -16.41
N ARG A 130 12.33 -20.12 -15.38
CA ARG A 130 10.94 -20.63 -15.45
C ARG A 130 10.03 -20.18 -14.31
N VAL A 131 10.58 -19.57 -13.28
CA VAL A 131 9.82 -19.09 -12.13
C VAL A 131 10.11 -17.60 -11.95
N LEU A 132 9.06 -16.79 -11.94
CA LEU A 132 9.11 -15.42 -11.49
C LEU A 132 8.91 -15.41 -9.97
N PHE A 133 9.85 -14.84 -9.24
CA PHE A 133 9.73 -14.65 -7.80
C PHE A 133 9.29 -13.19 -7.51
N ILE A 134 8.22 -13.02 -6.74
CA ILE A 134 7.74 -11.72 -6.30
C ILE A 134 7.79 -11.71 -4.77
N LEU A 135 8.64 -10.85 -4.23
CA LEU A 135 8.77 -10.64 -2.79
C LEU A 135 8.13 -9.30 -2.43
N THR A 136 7.32 -9.27 -1.39
CA THR A 136 6.89 -8.00 -0.80
C THR A 136 7.55 -7.82 0.56
N ALA A 137 7.84 -6.58 0.95
CA ALA A 137 8.40 -6.27 2.25
C ALA A 137 7.93 -4.89 2.74
N ASN A 138 7.57 -4.81 4.03
CA ASN A 138 7.28 -3.55 4.69
C ASN A 138 8.57 -2.90 5.24
N HIS A 139 9.53 -3.74 5.62
CA HIS A 139 10.79 -3.38 6.24
C HIS A 139 11.98 -3.82 5.37
N PRO A 140 12.34 -3.03 4.32
CA PRO A 140 13.39 -3.42 3.38
C PRO A 140 14.77 -3.60 4.05
N GLU A 141 15.01 -2.98 5.20
CA GLU A 141 16.26 -3.13 5.96
C GLU A 141 16.45 -4.55 6.52
N LYS A 142 15.37 -5.33 6.71
CA LYS A 142 15.43 -6.72 7.14
C LYS A 142 15.78 -7.70 6.02
N ILE A 143 15.70 -7.28 4.76
CA ILE A 143 16.09 -8.10 3.62
C ILE A 143 17.60 -7.99 3.41
N LYS A 144 18.31 -9.12 3.44
CA LYS A 144 19.76 -9.18 3.25
C LYS A 144 20.20 -8.68 1.86
N ALA A 145 21.32 -7.98 1.81
CA ALA A 145 21.90 -7.47 0.56
C ALA A 145 22.07 -8.55 -0.55
N PRO A 146 22.50 -9.79 -0.26
CA PRO A 146 22.61 -10.84 -1.27
C PRO A 146 21.28 -11.27 -1.89
N LEU A 147 20.16 -11.13 -1.21
CA LEU A 147 18.82 -11.39 -1.75
C LEU A 147 18.33 -10.19 -2.55
N LYS A 148 18.47 -8.97 -2.01
CA LYS A 148 18.13 -7.72 -2.71
C LYS A 148 18.82 -7.59 -4.07
N SER A 149 20.12 -7.91 -4.15
CA SER A 149 20.91 -7.78 -5.39
C SER A 149 20.45 -8.70 -6.53
N ARG A 150 19.55 -9.65 -6.26
CA ARG A 150 18.95 -10.55 -7.25
C ARG A 150 17.57 -10.15 -7.70
N CYS A 151 17.02 -9.12 -7.07
CA CYS A 151 15.68 -8.63 -7.37
C CYS A 151 15.74 -7.26 -8.03
N THR A 152 14.90 -7.04 -9.03
CA THR A 152 14.55 -5.69 -9.44
C THR A 152 13.64 -5.10 -8.36
N THR A 153 14.08 -4.02 -7.73
CA THR A 153 13.40 -3.45 -6.56
C THR A 153 12.58 -2.24 -6.96
N PHE A 154 11.32 -2.18 -6.52
CA PHE A 154 10.44 -1.03 -6.66
C PHE A 154 9.97 -0.55 -5.28
N ILE A 155 9.97 0.77 -5.09
CA ILE A 155 9.54 1.42 -3.86
C ILE A 155 8.08 1.85 -4.04
N PHE A 156 7.20 1.31 -3.22
CA PHE A 156 5.79 1.64 -3.16
C PHE A 156 5.56 2.69 -2.08
N ASN A 157 5.22 3.89 -2.49
CA ASN A 157 4.95 5.00 -1.59
C ASN A 157 3.46 5.08 -1.24
N ARG A 158 3.13 5.82 -0.18
CA ARG A 158 1.77 6.23 0.11
C ARG A 158 1.17 6.95 -1.09
N VAL A 159 -0.07 6.62 -1.40
CA VAL A 159 -0.78 7.20 -2.54
C VAL A 159 -1.23 8.60 -2.18
N SER A 160 -1.07 9.55 -3.10
CA SER A 160 -1.61 10.90 -2.91
C SER A 160 -3.14 10.87 -2.81
N SER A 161 -3.72 11.83 -2.09
CA SER A 161 -5.19 11.89 -1.92
C SER A 161 -5.90 11.93 -3.26
N GLN A 162 -5.41 12.71 -4.22
CA GLN A 162 -6.00 12.81 -5.56
C GLN A 162 -5.97 11.50 -6.35
N GLU A 163 -4.88 10.73 -6.27
CA GLU A 163 -4.79 9.41 -6.90
C GLU A 163 -5.65 8.39 -6.16
N GLY A 164 -5.67 8.44 -4.81
CA GLY A 164 -6.48 7.57 -3.98
C GLY A 164 -7.99 7.72 -4.26
N VAL A 165 -8.47 8.94 -4.45
CA VAL A 165 -9.86 9.21 -4.83
C VAL A 165 -10.28 8.42 -6.07
N LYS A 166 -9.43 8.36 -7.11
CA LYS A 166 -9.70 7.57 -8.32
C LYS A 166 -9.89 6.08 -8.02
N HIS A 167 -9.18 5.56 -7.03
CA HIS A 167 -9.36 4.17 -6.58
C HIS A 167 -10.66 4.01 -5.81
N LEU A 168 -10.98 4.94 -4.91
CA LEU A 168 -12.20 4.89 -4.10
C LEU A 168 -13.48 5.08 -4.94
N MET A 169 -13.43 5.83 -6.06
CA MET A 169 -14.56 5.94 -6.98
C MET A 169 -15.05 4.57 -7.50
N ARG A 170 -14.15 3.60 -7.64
CA ARG A 170 -14.53 2.23 -8.01
C ARG A 170 -15.43 1.55 -6.98
N LEU A 171 -15.40 1.98 -5.71
CA LEU A 171 -16.28 1.46 -4.67
C LEU A 171 -17.74 1.83 -4.96
N THR A 172 -18.01 3.05 -5.44
CA THR A 172 -19.34 3.46 -5.87
C THR A 172 -19.84 2.59 -7.01
N GLU A 173 -19.00 2.37 -8.01
CA GLU A 173 -19.36 1.61 -9.21
C GLU A 173 -19.52 0.11 -8.94
N SER A 174 -18.62 -0.49 -8.17
CA SER A 174 -18.46 -1.95 -8.06
C SER A 174 -19.02 -2.54 -6.76
N CYS A 175 -19.03 -1.77 -5.67
CA CYS A 175 -19.40 -2.25 -4.34
C CYS A 175 -20.72 -1.64 -3.83
N GLY A 176 -21.33 -0.73 -4.59
CA GLY A 176 -22.57 -0.03 -4.23
C GLY A 176 -22.40 0.85 -3.01
N ALA A 177 -21.25 1.55 -2.91
CA ALA A 177 -21.09 2.66 -1.98
C ALA A 177 -22.03 3.81 -2.39
N PRO A 178 -22.60 4.58 -1.44
CA PRO A 178 -23.42 5.74 -1.78
C PRO A 178 -22.64 6.77 -2.61
N ALA A 179 -23.23 7.29 -3.68
CA ALA A 179 -22.59 8.27 -4.54
C ALA A 179 -22.24 9.57 -3.78
N GLU A 180 -23.04 9.90 -2.76
CA GLU A 180 -22.81 11.05 -1.90
C GLU A 180 -21.48 10.99 -1.12
N TRP A 181 -20.87 9.81 -1.00
CA TRP A 181 -19.58 9.65 -0.35
C TRP A 181 -18.41 10.13 -1.19
N GLU A 182 -18.58 10.26 -2.50
CA GLU A 182 -17.50 10.66 -3.41
C GLU A 182 -16.89 12.03 -3.04
N GLN A 183 -17.71 12.96 -2.57
CA GLN A 183 -17.26 14.28 -2.09
C GLN A 183 -16.34 14.21 -0.86
N HIS A 184 -16.35 13.07 -0.14
CA HIS A 184 -15.58 12.86 1.09
C HIS A 184 -14.34 11.98 0.87
N TYR A 185 -14.13 11.42 -0.32
CA TYR A 185 -13.05 10.48 -0.55
C TYR A 185 -11.65 11.08 -0.35
N GLU A 186 -11.49 12.37 -0.66
CA GLU A 186 -10.23 13.07 -0.40
C GLU A 186 -9.93 13.15 1.11
N SER A 187 -10.93 13.54 1.91
CA SER A 187 -10.82 13.57 3.36
C SER A 187 -10.57 12.17 3.96
N VAL A 188 -11.19 11.12 3.41
CA VAL A 188 -10.92 9.72 3.80
C VAL A 188 -9.48 9.33 3.50
N MET A 189 -8.96 9.70 2.34
CA MET A 189 -7.56 9.43 1.98
C MET A 189 -6.59 10.20 2.88
N ASP A 190 -6.90 11.43 3.23
CA ASP A 190 -6.12 12.23 4.17
C ASP A 190 -6.15 11.63 5.56
N TYR A 191 -7.33 11.25 6.06
CA TYR A 191 -7.51 10.57 7.34
C TYR A 191 -6.70 9.28 7.44
N THR A 192 -6.63 8.49 6.37
CA THR A 192 -5.89 7.23 6.32
C THR A 192 -4.43 7.41 5.88
N ASN A 193 -3.97 8.66 5.70
CA ASN A 193 -2.60 8.97 5.28
C ASN A 193 -2.16 8.22 4.04
N GLY A 194 -3.01 8.13 3.02
CA GLY A 194 -2.71 7.45 1.76
C GLY A 194 -2.65 5.92 1.85
N ASP A 195 -3.17 5.32 2.91
CA ASP A 195 -3.35 3.86 3.03
C ASP A 195 -4.66 3.44 2.37
N LEU A 196 -4.57 2.93 1.13
CA LEU A 196 -5.74 2.51 0.35
C LEU A 196 -6.55 1.41 1.04
N ARG A 197 -5.88 0.46 1.69
CA ARG A 197 -6.55 -0.65 2.39
C ARG A 197 -7.34 -0.13 3.59
N ALA A 198 -6.74 0.76 4.38
CA ALA A 198 -7.39 1.38 5.52
C ALA A 198 -8.59 2.23 5.07
N ALA A 199 -8.44 2.99 3.98
CA ALA A 199 -9.52 3.79 3.40
C ALA A 199 -10.71 2.92 2.97
N VAL A 200 -10.47 1.85 2.24
CA VAL A 200 -11.52 0.91 1.80
C VAL A 200 -12.19 0.22 3.01
N ASN A 201 -11.42 -0.24 4.00
CA ASN A 201 -11.97 -0.87 5.21
C ASN A 201 -12.84 0.10 6.00
N LEU A 202 -12.44 1.38 6.11
CA LEU A 202 -13.22 2.41 6.77
C LEU A 202 -14.57 2.59 6.06
N LEU A 203 -14.57 2.71 4.75
CA LEU A 203 -15.78 2.86 3.95
C LEU A 203 -16.67 1.62 4.01
N GLU A 204 -16.11 0.41 3.98
CA GLU A 204 -16.86 -0.84 4.10
C GLU A 204 -17.54 -0.99 5.47
N ALA A 205 -16.85 -0.55 6.54
CA ALA A 205 -17.38 -0.59 7.91
C ALA A 205 -18.43 0.51 8.18
N THR A 206 -18.44 1.57 7.38
CA THR A 206 -19.36 2.70 7.58
C THR A 206 -20.77 2.34 7.12
N PRO A 207 -21.82 2.62 7.95
CA PRO A 207 -23.20 2.42 7.53
C PRO A 207 -23.51 3.17 6.23
N LYS A 208 -24.18 2.52 5.27
CA LYS A 208 -24.51 3.11 3.96
C LYS A 208 -25.60 4.20 4.07
N LYS A 209 -25.29 5.28 4.77
CA LYS A 209 -26.13 6.47 4.94
C LYS A 209 -25.33 7.69 4.50
N PRO A 210 -25.93 8.69 3.86
CA PRO A 210 -25.22 9.86 3.33
C PRO A 210 -24.29 10.54 4.34
N ASN A 211 -24.74 10.76 5.56
CA ASN A 211 -24.01 11.50 6.60
C ASN A 211 -23.15 10.61 7.51
N ALA A 212 -23.00 9.32 7.22
CA ALA A 212 -22.29 8.41 8.13
C ALA A 212 -20.78 8.67 8.18
N LEU A 213 -20.22 9.26 7.12
CA LEU A 213 -18.80 9.62 7.04
C LEU A 213 -18.42 10.86 7.85
N ASN A 214 -19.39 11.72 8.21
CA ASN A 214 -19.11 12.97 8.95
C ASN A 214 -18.37 12.73 10.27
N ASN A 215 -18.56 11.56 10.90
CA ASN A 215 -17.86 11.20 12.13
C ASN A 215 -16.36 10.88 11.94
N TYR A 216 -15.92 10.69 10.71
CA TYR A 216 -14.52 10.36 10.35
C TYR A 216 -13.83 11.48 9.60
N ILE A 217 -14.60 12.46 9.12
CA ILE A 217 -14.09 13.62 8.44
C ILE A 217 -13.84 14.67 9.52
N ILE A 218 -12.58 14.98 9.75
CA ILE A 218 -12.22 16.14 10.52
C ILE A 218 -12.61 17.33 9.67
N ASP A 219 -13.69 17.99 10.04
CA ASP A 219 -14.06 19.26 9.42
C ASP A 219 -13.03 20.31 9.88
N THR A 220 -12.08 20.54 8.98
CA THR A 220 -10.96 21.46 9.24
C THR A 220 -11.37 22.92 9.11
N SER A 221 -12.61 23.16 8.68
CA SER A 221 -13.14 24.51 8.49
C SER A 221 -13.66 25.18 9.77
N GLU A 222 -13.88 24.38 10.84
CA GLU A 222 -14.43 24.90 12.10
C GLU A 222 -13.43 24.97 13.26
N ASP A 223 -12.19 24.53 13.08
CA ASP A 223 -11.19 24.66 14.14
C ASP A 223 -10.55 26.06 14.10
N ASP A 224 -11.14 27.00 14.85
CA ASP A 224 -10.62 28.37 15.10
C ASP A 224 -9.23 28.42 15.75
N TRP A 225 -8.62 27.25 16.02
CA TRP A 225 -7.30 27.15 16.69
C TRP A 225 -6.16 27.82 15.89
N TRP A 226 -6.31 27.99 14.57
CA TRP A 226 -5.37 28.76 13.76
C TRP A 226 -5.43 30.26 14.07
N ASP A 227 -6.63 30.78 14.26
CA ASP A 227 -6.82 32.18 14.61
C ASP A 227 -6.26 32.45 16.01
N ASP A 228 -6.33 31.48 16.92
CA ASP A 228 -5.76 31.56 18.27
C ASP A 228 -4.22 31.49 18.23
N LEU A 229 -3.62 30.71 17.34
CA LEU A 229 -2.17 30.65 17.13
C LEU A 229 -1.61 32.00 16.63
N TYR A 230 -2.35 32.68 15.75
CA TYR A 230 -2.01 34.00 15.27
C TYR A 230 -2.15 35.12 16.33
N LYS A 231 -2.96 34.88 17.36
CA LYS A 231 -3.23 35.86 18.42
C LYS A 231 -2.31 35.75 19.65
N ASP A 232 -1.26 34.92 19.60
CA ASP A 232 -0.33 34.64 20.71
C ASP A 232 -0.99 34.02 21.97
N GLU A 233 -2.17 33.41 21.82
CA GLU A 233 -2.89 32.75 22.93
C GLU A 233 -2.49 31.28 23.08
N TYR A 234 -1.24 31.05 23.44
CA TYR A 234 -0.59 29.72 23.47
C TYR A 234 -1.33 28.66 24.31
N ASN A 235 -2.00 29.05 25.37
CA ASN A 235 -2.71 28.14 26.27
C ASN A 235 -4.04 27.64 25.65
N SER A 236 -4.75 28.51 24.90
CA SER A 236 -6.00 28.13 24.24
C SER A 236 -5.76 27.17 23.08
N VAL A 237 -4.68 27.38 22.31
CA VAL A 237 -4.24 26.46 21.25
C VAL A 237 -3.91 25.09 21.79
N ARG A 238 -3.19 25.03 22.90
CA ARG A 238 -2.82 23.77 23.56
C ARG A 238 -4.06 23.02 24.07
N GLU A 239 -5.00 23.73 24.66
CA GLU A 239 -6.27 23.12 25.12
C GLU A 239 -7.14 22.65 23.96
N SER A 240 -7.25 23.43 22.89
CA SER A 240 -7.98 23.06 21.67
C SER A 240 -7.35 21.84 20.99
N LEU A 241 -6.02 21.80 20.86
CA LEU A 241 -5.29 20.63 20.34
C LEU A 241 -5.51 19.38 21.20
N HIS A 242 -5.44 19.51 22.55
CA HIS A 242 -5.72 18.39 23.45
C HIS A 242 -7.16 17.90 23.32
N LYS A 243 -8.13 18.82 23.25
CA LYS A 243 -9.54 18.50 23.12
C LYS A 243 -9.85 17.80 21.78
N SER A 244 -9.25 18.28 20.70
CA SER A 244 -9.38 17.64 19.38
C SER A 244 -8.67 16.29 19.31
N LEU A 245 -7.51 16.12 19.95
CA LEU A 245 -6.81 14.84 20.07
C LEU A 245 -7.61 13.80 20.87
N ASP A 246 -8.30 14.23 21.92
CA ASP A 246 -9.12 13.35 22.76
C ASP A 246 -10.45 12.99 22.10
N SER A 247 -11.05 13.91 21.33
CA SER A 247 -12.34 13.70 20.68
C SER A 247 -12.29 12.82 19.41
N HIS A 248 -11.19 12.84 18.67
CA HIS A 248 -11.09 12.20 17.35
C HIS A 248 -10.20 10.95 17.29
N GLY A 249 -9.44 10.66 18.34
CA GLY A 249 -8.65 9.41 18.44
C GLY A 249 -7.53 9.21 17.38
N ASN A 250 -7.38 10.12 16.42
CA ASN A 250 -6.42 9.99 15.33
C ASN A 250 -5.34 11.08 15.32
N ARG A 251 -4.37 10.90 16.22
CA ARG A 251 -3.22 11.81 16.35
C ARG A 251 -2.43 12.00 15.05
N LEU A 252 -2.38 10.97 14.20
CA LEU A 252 -1.60 10.99 12.96
C LEU A 252 -2.23 11.88 11.90
N ALA A 253 -3.57 11.85 11.77
CA ALA A 253 -4.28 12.71 10.82
C ALA A 253 -4.12 14.19 11.21
N MET A 254 -4.24 14.52 12.49
CA MET A 254 -4.03 15.88 12.98
C MET A 254 -2.59 16.34 12.78
N MET A 255 -1.59 15.49 13.06
CA MET A 255 -0.18 15.85 12.81
C MET A 255 0.09 16.09 11.32
N ASN A 256 -0.51 15.30 10.44
CA ASN A 256 -0.37 15.48 8.99
C ASN A 256 -1.03 16.78 8.52
N GLN A 257 -2.19 17.11 9.06
CA GLN A 257 -2.87 18.36 8.79
C GLN A 257 -2.03 19.55 9.29
N PHE A 258 -1.53 19.49 10.54
CA PHE A 258 -0.64 20.49 11.09
C PHE A 258 0.60 20.70 10.19
N HIS A 259 1.23 19.60 9.76
CA HIS A 259 2.40 19.68 8.88
C HIS A 259 2.07 20.33 7.52
N ARG A 260 0.91 20.01 6.92
CA ARG A 260 0.49 20.62 5.64
C ARG A 260 0.22 22.11 5.78
N THR A 261 -0.46 22.50 6.85
CA THR A 261 -0.81 23.91 7.08
C THR A 261 0.43 24.73 7.39
N VAL A 262 1.33 24.22 8.23
CA VAL A 262 2.63 24.86 8.50
C VAL A 262 3.44 24.98 7.21
N LYS A 263 3.51 23.93 6.37
CA LYS A 263 4.21 23.96 5.09
C LYS A 263 3.60 24.98 4.13
N GLY A 264 2.27 25.06 4.02
CA GLY A 264 1.58 26.04 3.19
C GLY A 264 1.84 27.48 3.64
N GLN A 265 1.94 27.72 4.96
CA GLN A 265 2.33 29.01 5.52
C GLN A 265 3.81 29.34 5.27
N PHE A 266 4.71 28.34 5.31
CA PHE A 266 6.13 28.49 4.98
C PHE A 266 6.32 28.98 3.55
N ASP A 267 5.57 28.41 2.60
CA ASP A 267 5.63 28.78 1.19
C ASP A 267 5.09 30.19 0.95
N SER A 268 4.17 30.70 1.80
CA SER A 268 3.57 32.04 1.69
C SER A 268 4.25 33.12 2.53
N SER A 269 4.87 32.77 3.65
CA SER A 269 5.52 33.73 4.59
C SER A 269 6.58 33.04 5.47
N PRO A 270 7.84 32.92 5.01
CA PRO A 270 8.89 32.18 5.69
C PRO A 270 9.18 32.68 7.12
N ASP A 271 9.07 33.96 7.36
CA ASP A 271 9.39 34.57 8.68
C ASP A 271 8.40 34.21 9.79
N THR A 272 7.14 33.96 9.43
CA THR A 272 6.10 33.59 10.41
C THR A 272 6.22 32.11 10.82
N ALA A 273 6.71 31.26 9.94
CA ALA A 273 6.84 29.84 10.19
C ALA A 273 7.97 29.48 11.18
N TYR A 274 9.03 30.30 11.25
CA TYR A 274 10.12 30.10 12.21
C TYR A 274 9.65 30.27 13.67
N SER A 275 8.67 31.12 13.92
CA SER A 275 8.12 31.33 15.27
C SER A 275 7.31 30.15 15.80
N VAL A 276 6.70 29.35 14.90
CA VAL A 276 5.85 28.18 15.24
C VAL A 276 6.67 26.91 15.49
N ILE A 277 7.87 26.79 14.89
CA ILE A 277 8.74 25.60 15.03
C ILE A 277 9.70 25.73 16.22
N ALA A 278 9.94 26.95 16.71
CA ALA A 278 10.88 27.21 17.80
C ALA A 278 10.30 26.94 19.22
N VAL A 279 9.11 26.34 19.31
CA VAL A 279 8.40 25.92 20.50
C VAL A 279 8.12 24.43 20.46
#